data_ef2d87004a0fa39dcca715ae99706a25
#
_entry.id   ef2d87004a0fa39dcca715ae99706a25
#
_cell.length_a   1.000
_cell.length_b   1.000
_cell.length_c   1.000
_cell.angle_alpha   90.00
_cell.angle_beta   90.00
_cell.angle_gamma   90.00
#
_symmetry.space_group_name_H-M   'P 1'
#
loop_
_entity.id
_entity.type
_entity.pdbx_description
1 polymer ?
#
loop_
_entity_poly.entity_id
_entity_poly.type
_entity_poly.pdbx_seq_one_letter_code
_entity_poly.pdbx_strand_id
1 'polypeptide(L)'
;FFIGTFLPSLYPQSTAAEFKKPYNVLFIISDDLTYTALSCYGNNVCHTPNIDAIAATGTRFTRAYCQGTYCGPSRASFMSGYYPHATGMLGYKTPRPAIGDRAMWAEHFKDNGFYTARVSKIFHMGVPGGIEAGTDGADDPRCWTERFNSQGPEWKAPGLGWTLEGNPDDRLPVKGGNTFVVVEADGGDLAHSD
;
A
#
# COMPACT_ATOMS: atom_id res chain seq x y z
N PHE A 1 -15.49 6.19 -57.76
CA PHE A 1 -14.35 7.03 -57.28
C PHE A 1 -14.85 7.83 -56.08
N PHE A 2 -14.49 7.38 -54.85
CA PHE A 2 -14.73 8.15 -53.62
C PHE A 2 -13.39 8.77 -53.23
N ILE A 3 -13.26 10.08 -53.28
CA ILE A 3 -12.15 10.82 -52.73
C ILE A 3 -12.46 11.10 -51.29
N GLY A 4 -11.89 10.30 -50.38
CA GLY A 4 -11.95 10.54 -48.93
C GLY A 4 -10.94 11.62 -48.57
N THR A 5 -11.39 12.80 -48.20
CA THR A 5 -10.56 13.84 -47.59
C THR A 5 -10.25 13.44 -46.15
N PHE A 6 -8.98 13.14 -45.86
CA PHE A 6 -8.47 13.01 -44.51
C PHE A 6 -8.47 14.40 -43.83
N LEU A 7 -9.37 14.61 -42.88
CA LEU A 7 -9.25 15.74 -41.97
C LEU A 7 -8.20 15.41 -40.91
N PRO A 8 -7.17 16.26 -40.72
CA PRO A 8 -6.24 16.07 -39.62
C PRO A 8 -6.97 16.22 -38.29
N SER A 9 -6.74 15.28 -37.40
CA SER A 9 -7.27 15.27 -36.03
C SER A 9 -6.85 16.55 -35.30
N LEU A 10 -7.82 17.37 -34.93
CA LEU A 10 -7.66 18.59 -34.12
C LEU A 10 -7.58 18.27 -32.62
N TYR A 11 -6.99 17.14 -32.24
CA TYR A 11 -6.63 16.97 -30.83
C TYR A 11 -5.36 17.81 -30.58
N PRO A 12 -5.37 18.75 -29.63
CA PRO A 12 -4.17 19.45 -29.24
C PRO A 12 -3.19 18.37 -28.75
N GLN A 13 -2.10 18.22 -29.46
CA GLN A 13 -0.96 17.47 -28.94
C GLN A 13 -0.52 18.23 -27.69
N SER A 14 -0.79 17.65 -26.51
CA SER A 14 -0.20 18.10 -25.27
C SER A 14 1.31 18.06 -25.50
N THR A 15 1.92 19.21 -25.66
CA THR A 15 3.38 19.33 -25.59
C THR A 15 3.75 18.84 -24.20
N ALA A 16 4.34 17.64 -24.11
CA ALA A 16 4.86 17.14 -22.86
C ALA A 16 5.75 18.25 -22.28
N ALA A 17 5.34 18.81 -21.16
CA ALA A 17 6.13 19.79 -20.44
C ALA A 17 7.50 19.14 -20.19
N GLU A 18 8.55 19.78 -20.69
CA GLU A 18 9.90 19.31 -20.49
C GLU A 18 10.22 19.39 -19.01
N PHE A 19 10.07 18.26 -18.29
CA PHE A 19 10.41 18.18 -16.87
C PHE A 19 11.91 18.33 -16.73
N LYS A 20 12.36 19.53 -16.38
CA LYS A 20 13.79 19.88 -16.24
C LYS A 20 14.52 19.08 -15.15
N LYS A 21 13.79 18.44 -14.23
CA LYS A 21 14.33 17.49 -13.23
C LYS A 21 13.29 16.42 -12.91
N PRO A 22 13.68 15.15 -12.81
CA PRO A 22 12.76 14.11 -12.34
C PRO A 22 12.35 14.40 -10.88
N TYR A 23 11.07 14.23 -10.59
CA TYR A 23 10.56 14.31 -9.23
C TYR A 23 10.86 13.04 -8.45
N ASN A 24 11.15 13.17 -7.16
CA ASN A 24 11.11 12.04 -6.26
C ASN A 24 9.65 11.66 -5.97
N VAL A 25 9.38 10.38 -5.85
CA VAL A 25 8.06 9.85 -5.52
C VAL A 25 8.14 9.12 -4.18
N LEU A 26 7.38 9.60 -3.20
CA LEU A 26 7.17 8.90 -1.94
C LEU A 26 5.75 8.33 -1.94
N PHE A 27 5.62 7.00 -1.92
CA PHE A 27 4.36 6.30 -1.89
C PHE A 27 4.14 5.68 -0.51
N ILE A 28 3.18 6.22 0.23
CA ILE A 28 2.84 5.77 1.59
C ILE A 28 1.53 5.00 1.55
N ILE A 29 1.53 3.80 2.12
CA ILE A 29 0.36 2.94 2.21
C ILE A 29 0.11 2.59 3.67
N SER A 30 -1.11 2.75 4.12
CA SER A 30 -1.58 2.17 5.38
C SER A 30 -2.38 0.92 5.09
N ASP A 31 -2.10 -0.16 5.82
CA ASP A 31 -2.86 -1.42 5.71
C ASP A 31 -4.20 -1.27 6.44
N ASP A 32 -5.26 -1.81 5.84
CA ASP A 32 -6.63 -1.83 6.38
C ASP A 32 -7.21 -0.47 6.83
N LEU A 33 -6.63 0.65 6.42
CA LEU A 33 -7.13 1.98 6.76
C LEU A 33 -8.37 2.32 5.91
N THR A 34 -9.48 2.56 6.57
CA THR A 34 -10.66 3.12 5.93
C THR A 34 -10.62 4.65 5.90
N TYR A 35 -11.07 5.27 4.80
CA TYR A 35 -11.15 6.72 4.71
C TYR A 35 -12.03 7.36 5.79
N THR A 36 -13.02 6.60 6.29
CA THR A 36 -13.93 7.06 7.36
C THR A 36 -13.24 7.27 8.70
N ALA A 37 -12.02 6.78 8.88
CA ALA A 37 -11.20 7.01 10.07
C ALA A 37 -10.40 8.33 10.00
N LEU A 38 -10.39 9.02 8.86
CA LEU A 38 -9.55 10.21 8.66
C LEU A 38 -10.34 11.50 8.89
N SER A 39 -9.76 12.45 9.64
CA SER A 39 -10.39 13.74 9.95
C SER A 39 -10.66 14.55 8.68
N CYS A 40 -9.77 14.53 7.70
CA CYS A 40 -9.97 15.22 6.42
C CYS A 40 -11.14 14.68 5.57
N TYR A 41 -11.70 13.53 5.92
CA TYR A 41 -12.92 12.99 5.34
C TYR A 41 -14.15 13.10 6.27
N GLY A 42 -14.03 13.87 7.35
CA GLY A 42 -15.15 14.19 8.24
C GLY A 42 -15.23 13.35 9.52
N ASN A 43 -14.22 12.56 9.84
CA ASN A 43 -14.16 11.87 11.13
C ASN A 43 -13.82 12.88 12.24
N ASN A 44 -14.65 12.89 13.29
CA ASN A 44 -14.48 13.80 14.44
C ASN A 44 -13.92 13.09 15.69
N VAL A 45 -13.65 11.79 15.59
CA VAL A 45 -13.15 10.96 16.70
C VAL A 45 -11.64 10.75 16.58
N CYS A 46 -11.18 10.35 15.39
CA CYS A 46 -9.77 10.13 15.13
C CYS A 46 -9.04 11.45 14.86
N HIS A 47 -7.85 11.60 15.42
CA HIS A 47 -7.00 12.76 15.20
C HIS A 47 -5.89 12.40 14.21
N THR A 48 -5.95 12.97 12.99
CA THR A 48 -5.02 12.66 11.90
C THR A 48 -4.33 13.92 11.35
N PRO A 49 -3.70 14.75 12.19
CA PRO A 49 -3.26 16.10 11.80
C PRO A 49 -2.23 16.12 10.66
N ASN A 50 -1.35 15.13 10.60
CA ASN A 50 -0.33 15.05 9.55
C ASN A 50 -0.95 14.64 8.19
N ILE A 51 -1.89 13.72 8.18
CA ILE A 51 -2.64 13.34 6.96
C ILE A 51 -3.51 14.50 6.51
N ASP A 52 -4.15 15.21 7.44
CA ASP A 52 -4.98 16.37 7.16
C ASP A 52 -4.15 17.52 6.54
N ALA A 53 -2.92 17.72 7.02
CA ALA A 53 -2.00 18.70 6.45
C ALA A 53 -1.63 18.37 4.99
N ILE A 54 -1.37 17.12 4.69
CA ILE A 54 -1.14 16.64 3.31
C ILE A 54 -2.40 16.87 2.45
N ALA A 55 -3.56 16.53 2.97
CA ALA A 55 -4.84 16.72 2.28
C ALA A 55 -5.16 18.20 1.99
N ALA A 56 -4.75 19.11 2.89
CA ALA A 56 -4.95 20.55 2.75
C ALA A 56 -4.04 21.19 1.68
N THR A 57 -2.86 20.62 1.45
CA THR A 57 -1.86 21.15 0.50
C THR A 57 -1.81 20.40 -0.83
N GLY A 58 -2.39 19.21 -0.88
CA GLY A 58 -2.41 18.33 -2.04
C GLY A 58 -3.79 18.16 -2.66
N THR A 59 -3.94 17.05 -3.38
CA THR A 59 -5.21 16.66 -3.97
C THR A 59 -5.83 15.52 -3.18
N ARG A 60 -7.02 15.73 -2.65
CA ARG A 60 -7.80 14.72 -1.94
C ARG A 60 -8.82 14.06 -2.88
N PHE A 61 -8.71 12.76 -3.06
CA PHE A 61 -9.66 11.97 -3.85
C PHE A 61 -10.82 11.51 -2.97
N THR A 62 -12.03 11.90 -3.30
CA THR A 62 -13.25 11.53 -2.56
C THR A 62 -13.85 10.21 -3.01
N ARG A 63 -13.38 9.65 -4.13
CA ARG A 63 -13.85 8.39 -4.73
C ARG A 63 -12.66 7.63 -5.31
N ALA A 64 -11.83 7.07 -4.43
CA ALA A 64 -10.76 6.17 -4.79
C ALA A 64 -11.14 4.75 -4.33
N TYR A 65 -10.92 3.76 -5.19
CA TYR A 65 -11.33 2.37 -4.95
C TYR A 65 -10.16 1.43 -5.19
N CYS A 66 -9.91 0.53 -4.26
CA CYS A 66 -8.98 -0.58 -4.48
C CYS A 66 -9.65 -1.66 -5.35
N GLN A 67 -8.82 -2.44 -6.06
CA GLN A 67 -9.30 -3.48 -6.97
C GLN A 67 -9.43 -4.86 -6.32
N GLY A 68 -9.11 -4.97 -5.04
CA GLY A 68 -9.27 -6.16 -4.23
C GLY A 68 -9.75 -5.80 -2.83
N THR A 69 -10.58 -6.63 -2.22
CA THR A 69 -11.17 -6.38 -0.91
C THR A 69 -10.28 -6.79 0.25
N TYR A 70 -9.10 -7.32 -0.03
CA TYR A 70 -8.09 -7.68 0.97
C TYR A 70 -6.67 -7.53 0.42
N CYS A 71 -5.66 -7.54 1.29
CA CYS A 71 -4.33 -7.01 1.05
C CYS A 71 -3.59 -7.65 -0.13
N GLY A 72 -3.56 -8.99 -0.27
CA GLY A 72 -2.81 -9.65 -1.34
C GLY A 72 -3.23 -9.23 -2.75
N PRO A 73 -4.48 -9.45 -3.17
CA PRO A 73 -4.98 -9.04 -4.48
C PRO A 73 -4.94 -7.54 -4.72
N SER A 74 -5.25 -6.72 -3.70
CA SER A 74 -5.18 -5.26 -3.80
C SER A 74 -3.75 -4.81 -4.12
N ARG A 75 -2.77 -5.30 -3.36
CA ARG A 75 -1.35 -4.97 -3.53
C ARG A 75 -0.81 -5.45 -4.86
N ALA A 76 -1.11 -6.68 -5.26
CA ALA A 76 -0.75 -7.20 -6.57
C ALA A 76 -1.32 -6.34 -7.71
N SER A 77 -2.55 -5.85 -7.54
CA SER A 77 -3.22 -5.02 -8.54
C SER A 77 -2.58 -3.64 -8.66
N PHE A 78 -2.40 -2.90 -7.57
CA PHE A 78 -1.83 -1.56 -7.67
C PHE A 78 -0.34 -1.57 -8.05
N MET A 79 0.40 -2.63 -7.71
CA MET A 79 1.80 -2.77 -8.13
C MET A 79 1.94 -3.09 -9.61
N SER A 80 1.10 -3.98 -10.12
CA SER A 80 1.17 -4.44 -11.51
C SER A 80 0.35 -3.62 -12.50
N GLY A 81 -0.65 -2.88 -12.03
CA GLY A 81 -1.62 -2.19 -12.88
C GLY A 81 -2.70 -3.10 -13.48
N TYR A 82 -2.75 -4.38 -13.11
CA TYR A 82 -3.71 -5.34 -13.62
C TYR A 82 -4.79 -5.68 -12.60
N TYR A 83 -6.00 -5.89 -13.06
CA TYR A 83 -7.09 -6.35 -12.22
C TYR A 83 -6.84 -7.76 -11.67
N PRO A 84 -7.28 -8.08 -10.45
CA PRO A 84 -7.12 -9.41 -9.87
C PRO A 84 -7.68 -10.54 -10.73
N HIS A 85 -8.82 -10.32 -11.40
CA HIS A 85 -9.43 -11.32 -12.31
C HIS A 85 -8.61 -11.53 -13.58
N ALA A 86 -7.89 -10.51 -14.07
CA ALA A 86 -7.02 -10.64 -15.25
C ALA A 86 -5.74 -11.42 -14.95
N THR A 87 -5.26 -11.35 -13.71
CA THR A 87 -4.05 -12.06 -13.27
C THR A 87 -4.34 -13.37 -12.55
N GLY A 88 -5.60 -13.64 -12.19
CA GLY A 88 -5.98 -14.75 -11.32
C GLY A 88 -5.46 -14.62 -9.88
N MET A 89 -4.99 -13.43 -9.50
CA MET A 89 -4.42 -13.14 -8.18
C MET A 89 -5.53 -12.94 -7.16
N LEU A 90 -6.04 -14.05 -6.65
CA LEU A 90 -7.09 -14.09 -5.62
C LEU A 90 -6.55 -14.49 -4.23
N GLY A 91 -5.23 -14.43 -4.02
CA GLY A 91 -4.57 -14.83 -2.79
C GLY A 91 -3.29 -14.06 -2.51
N TYR A 92 -2.47 -14.60 -1.61
CA TYR A 92 -1.26 -13.97 -1.11
C TYR A 92 -0.02 -14.39 -1.89
N LYS A 93 0.02 -14.06 -3.17
CA LYS A 93 1.11 -14.42 -4.08
C LYS A 93 1.65 -13.18 -4.80
N THR A 94 2.87 -13.30 -5.33
CA THR A 94 3.40 -12.28 -6.24
C THR A 94 2.65 -12.32 -7.59
N PRO A 95 2.39 -11.17 -8.22
CA PRO A 95 1.78 -11.12 -9.55
C PRO A 95 2.73 -11.56 -10.67
N ARG A 96 4.03 -11.69 -10.41
CA ARG A 96 5.06 -11.96 -11.41
C ARG A 96 4.74 -13.13 -12.35
N PRO A 97 4.32 -14.32 -11.88
CA PRO A 97 4.01 -15.43 -12.79
C PRO A 97 2.87 -15.13 -13.78
N ALA A 98 1.92 -14.28 -13.38
CA ALA A 98 0.77 -13.95 -14.23
C ALA A 98 1.08 -12.85 -15.26
N ILE A 99 1.97 -11.93 -14.93
CA ILE A 99 2.33 -10.82 -15.82
C ILE A 99 3.61 -11.09 -16.64
N GLY A 100 4.38 -12.13 -16.29
CA GLY A 100 5.64 -12.47 -16.98
C GLY A 100 6.65 -11.35 -16.88
N ASP A 101 7.23 -10.97 -18.03
CA ASP A 101 8.28 -9.93 -18.11
C ASP A 101 7.75 -8.49 -18.18
N ARG A 102 6.44 -8.28 -18.05
CA ARG A 102 5.91 -6.92 -17.99
C ARG A 102 6.36 -6.24 -16.71
N ALA A 103 6.90 -5.02 -16.86
CA ALA A 103 7.38 -4.24 -15.72
C ALA A 103 6.21 -3.78 -14.85
N MET A 104 6.36 -3.92 -13.54
CA MET A 104 5.52 -3.22 -12.57
C MET A 104 5.98 -1.78 -12.46
N TRP A 105 5.14 -0.88 -11.92
CA TRP A 105 5.49 0.54 -11.93
C TRP A 105 6.81 0.85 -11.21
N ALA A 106 7.09 0.21 -10.07
CA ALA A 106 8.36 0.41 -9.36
C ALA A 106 9.56 -0.13 -10.15
N GLU A 107 9.42 -1.28 -10.82
CA GLU A 107 10.40 -1.83 -11.74
C GLU A 107 10.64 -0.86 -12.92
N HIS A 108 9.57 -0.31 -13.48
CA HIS A 108 9.68 0.68 -14.55
C HIS A 108 10.48 1.92 -14.12
N PHE A 109 10.26 2.44 -12.91
CA PHE A 109 11.09 3.53 -12.38
C PHE A 109 12.56 3.13 -12.29
N LYS A 110 12.85 1.95 -11.74
CA LYS A 110 14.21 1.41 -11.63
C LYS A 110 14.88 1.27 -12.97
N ASP A 111 14.19 0.70 -13.96
CA ASP A 111 14.70 0.52 -15.31
C ASP A 111 14.99 1.84 -16.04
N ASN A 112 14.36 2.93 -15.59
CA ASN A 112 14.60 4.29 -16.07
C ASN A 112 15.57 5.10 -15.19
N GLY A 113 16.38 4.42 -14.37
CA GLY A 113 17.48 5.02 -13.64
C GLY A 113 17.11 5.65 -12.29
N PHE A 114 15.90 5.44 -11.79
CA PHE A 114 15.55 5.84 -10.44
C PHE A 114 16.07 4.84 -9.41
N TYR A 115 16.50 5.36 -8.28
CA TYR A 115 16.71 4.54 -7.09
C TYR A 115 15.34 4.19 -6.50
N THR A 116 15.03 2.91 -6.42
CA THR A 116 13.76 2.42 -5.89
C THR A 116 13.99 1.66 -4.58
N ALA A 117 13.30 2.06 -3.54
CA ALA A 117 13.40 1.39 -2.25
C ALA A 117 12.00 1.16 -1.65
N ARG A 118 11.88 0.16 -0.81
CA ARG A 118 10.70 -0.05 0.02
C ARG A 118 11.07 -0.30 1.47
N VAL A 119 10.15 0.06 2.33
CA VAL A 119 10.18 -0.28 3.75
C VAL A 119 8.95 -1.11 4.05
N SER A 120 9.15 -2.25 4.72
CA SER A 120 8.09 -3.15 5.16
C SER A 120 7.12 -3.61 4.05
N LYS A 121 5.85 -3.73 4.35
CA LYS A 121 4.80 -4.40 3.60
C LYS A 121 4.28 -3.60 2.41
N ILE A 122 4.94 -3.66 1.25
CA ILE A 122 4.40 -3.13 -0.03
C ILE A 122 3.67 -4.24 -0.80
N PHE A 123 4.30 -5.35 -1.09
CA PHE A 123 3.61 -6.61 -1.43
C PHE A 123 3.11 -7.27 -0.15
N HIS A 124 2.31 -8.33 -0.29
CA HIS A 124 1.83 -9.03 0.90
C HIS A 124 2.97 -9.73 1.63
N MET A 125 3.09 -9.46 2.91
CA MET A 125 3.94 -10.20 3.84
C MET A 125 3.06 -11.01 4.79
N GLY A 126 3.54 -12.16 5.23
CA GLY A 126 2.84 -12.96 6.23
C GLY A 126 2.76 -12.23 7.57
N VAL A 127 1.56 -12.01 8.06
CA VAL A 127 1.29 -11.32 9.32
C VAL A 127 0.81 -12.35 10.34
N PRO A 128 1.39 -12.43 11.52
CA PRO A 128 2.56 -11.68 12.04
C PRO A 128 3.90 -12.30 11.64
N GLY A 129 3.94 -13.58 11.37
CA GLY A 129 5.19 -14.35 11.33
C GLY A 129 6.21 -13.88 10.29
N GLY A 130 5.74 -13.44 9.10
CA GLY A 130 6.63 -12.94 8.05
C GLY A 130 7.29 -11.62 8.41
N ILE A 131 6.58 -10.74 9.09
CA ILE A 131 7.09 -9.44 9.55
C ILE A 131 8.03 -9.65 10.73
N GLU A 132 7.65 -10.43 11.74
CA GLU A 132 8.53 -10.76 12.87
C GLU A 132 9.86 -11.37 12.44
N ALA A 133 9.86 -12.20 11.41
CA ALA A 133 11.05 -12.83 10.85
C ALA A 133 11.83 -11.94 9.88
N GLY A 134 11.31 -10.76 9.52
CA GLY A 134 11.93 -9.86 8.55
C GLY A 134 12.02 -10.45 7.14
N THR A 135 11.01 -11.25 6.72
CA THR A 135 11.00 -11.86 5.39
C THR A 135 10.49 -10.89 4.33
N ASP A 136 10.83 -11.14 3.08
CA ASP A 136 10.34 -10.35 1.95
C ASP A 136 8.86 -10.64 1.60
N GLY A 137 8.29 -11.75 2.09
CA GLY A 137 6.94 -12.16 1.74
C GLY A 137 6.77 -12.47 0.25
N ALA A 138 5.66 -12.05 -0.32
CA ALA A 138 5.33 -12.21 -1.74
C ALA A 138 5.91 -11.09 -2.62
N ASP A 139 7.03 -10.50 -2.22
CA ASP A 139 7.70 -9.40 -2.91
C ASP A 139 8.26 -9.79 -4.29
N ASP A 140 8.52 -8.80 -5.10
CA ASP A 140 9.23 -8.95 -6.36
C ASP A 140 10.55 -8.15 -6.33
N PRO A 141 11.70 -8.84 -6.24
CA PRO A 141 13.00 -8.17 -6.15
C PRO A 141 13.37 -7.34 -7.38
N ARG A 142 12.71 -7.56 -8.52
CA ARG A 142 12.93 -6.76 -9.73
C ARG A 142 12.51 -5.30 -9.54
N CYS A 143 11.55 -5.06 -8.64
CA CYS A 143 11.01 -3.73 -8.37
C CYS A 143 12.00 -2.80 -7.63
N TRP A 144 12.97 -3.36 -6.90
CA TRP A 144 13.70 -2.59 -5.89
C TRP A 144 15.20 -2.58 -6.09
N THR A 145 15.81 -1.42 -5.88
CA THR A 145 17.25 -1.29 -5.64
C THR A 145 17.59 -1.73 -4.23
N GLU A 146 16.72 -1.39 -3.26
CA GLU A 146 16.92 -1.73 -1.86
C GLU A 146 15.59 -2.08 -1.16
N ARG A 147 15.66 -3.00 -0.20
CA ARG A 147 14.51 -3.47 0.56
C ARG A 147 14.83 -3.49 2.04
N PHE A 148 13.99 -2.82 2.82
CA PHE A 148 14.08 -2.81 4.27
C PHE A 148 12.86 -3.54 4.82
N ASN A 149 13.11 -4.60 5.59
CA ASN A 149 12.07 -5.34 6.28
C ASN A 149 12.07 -4.90 7.74
N SER A 150 11.00 -4.29 8.19
CA SER A 150 10.80 -4.07 9.62
C SER A 150 10.66 -5.41 10.34
N GLN A 151 11.20 -5.47 11.53
CA GLN A 151 11.11 -6.62 12.44
C GLN A 151 10.49 -6.11 13.74
N GLY A 152 9.20 -5.84 13.71
CA GLY A 152 8.48 -5.34 14.87
C GLY A 152 7.70 -6.44 15.59
N PRO A 153 7.54 -6.35 16.90
CA PRO A 153 6.70 -7.25 17.66
C PRO A 153 5.22 -6.86 17.52
N GLU A 154 4.68 -6.87 16.30
CA GLU A 154 3.28 -6.46 16.01
C GLU A 154 2.24 -7.01 16.97
N TRP A 155 2.50 -8.22 17.50
CA TRP A 155 1.59 -8.94 18.39
C TRP A 155 2.05 -8.96 19.85
N LYS A 156 3.12 -8.28 20.15
CA LYS A 156 3.75 -8.25 21.46
C LYS A 156 3.92 -6.84 22.01
N ALA A 157 3.18 -5.89 21.45
CA ALA A 157 3.18 -4.53 21.99
C ALA A 157 2.87 -4.59 23.48
N PRO A 158 3.70 -4.00 24.36
CA PRO A 158 3.36 -3.88 25.76
C PRO A 158 2.09 -3.05 25.90
N GLY A 159 1.21 -3.43 26.79
CA GLY A 159 -0.02 -2.72 27.04
C GLY A 159 -1.16 -3.63 27.45
N LEU A 160 -2.26 -3.03 27.88
CA LEU A 160 -3.50 -3.73 28.17
C LEU A 160 -4.32 -3.76 26.88
N GLY A 161 -4.60 -4.97 26.39
CA GLY A 161 -5.44 -5.16 25.22
C GLY A 161 -6.79 -5.76 25.57
N TRP A 162 -7.83 -5.35 24.86
CA TRP A 162 -9.15 -5.94 24.95
C TRP A 162 -9.54 -6.54 23.61
N THR A 163 -10.14 -7.73 23.65
CA THR A 163 -10.84 -8.25 22.49
C THR A 163 -12.28 -7.71 22.50
N LEU A 164 -12.88 -7.53 21.32
CA LEU A 164 -14.28 -7.09 21.22
C LEU A 164 -15.27 -8.07 21.88
N GLU A 165 -14.87 -9.31 22.09
CA GLU A 165 -15.67 -10.38 22.65
C GLU A 165 -15.17 -10.87 24.02
N GLY A 166 -14.05 -10.33 24.50
CA GLY A 166 -13.34 -10.86 25.67
C GLY A 166 -13.58 -10.13 26.97
N ASN A 167 -13.35 -10.86 28.04
CA ASN A 167 -13.28 -10.31 29.39
C ASN A 167 -12.08 -9.33 29.48
N PRO A 168 -12.24 -8.16 30.12
CA PRO A 168 -11.17 -7.21 30.36
C PRO A 168 -9.92 -7.77 31.05
N ASP A 169 -10.03 -8.91 31.70
CA ASP A 169 -8.94 -9.60 32.38
C ASP A 169 -8.14 -10.57 31.48
N ASP A 170 -8.61 -10.84 30.25
CA ASP A 170 -7.90 -11.68 29.30
C ASP A 170 -6.78 -10.87 28.64
N ARG A 171 -5.63 -10.87 29.29
CA ARG A 171 -4.42 -10.25 28.75
C ARG A 171 -3.88 -11.04 27.57
N LEU A 172 -3.61 -10.32 26.50
CA LEU A 172 -2.92 -10.89 25.36
C LEU A 172 -1.44 -11.25 25.69
N PRO A 173 -0.93 -12.31 25.05
CA PRO A 173 -0.88 -12.42 23.60
C PRO A 173 -1.95 -13.38 23.06
N VAL A 174 -2.81 -12.87 22.19
CA VAL A 174 -3.70 -13.72 21.41
C VAL A 174 -2.87 -14.47 20.40
N LYS A 175 -2.77 -15.77 20.54
CA LYS A 175 -2.13 -16.63 19.56
C LYS A 175 -3.09 -16.88 18.40
N GLY A 176 -2.77 -16.25 17.29
CA GLY A 176 -3.34 -16.63 15.99
C GLY A 176 -4.81 -16.26 15.79
N GLY A 177 -5.12 -15.77 14.62
CA GLY A 177 -6.48 -15.48 14.18
C GLY A 177 -6.74 -13.99 14.03
N ASN A 178 -7.84 -13.68 13.36
CA ASN A 178 -8.31 -12.30 13.11
C ASN A 178 -8.92 -11.70 14.39
N THR A 179 -8.10 -11.55 15.42
CA THR A 179 -8.58 -10.95 16.68
C THR A 179 -8.30 -9.47 16.65
N PHE A 180 -9.34 -8.66 16.69
CA PHE A 180 -9.20 -7.22 16.83
C PHE A 180 -8.92 -6.90 18.29
N VAL A 181 -7.85 -6.17 18.51
CA VAL A 181 -7.40 -5.77 19.83
C VAL A 181 -7.31 -4.26 19.90
N VAL A 182 -7.89 -3.70 20.93
CA VAL A 182 -7.61 -2.31 21.29
C VAL A 182 -6.54 -2.35 22.36
N VAL A 183 -5.40 -1.75 22.06
CA VAL A 183 -4.27 -1.66 22.98
C VAL A 183 -4.07 -0.21 23.36
N GLU A 184 -3.96 0.06 24.64
CA GLU A 184 -3.45 1.32 25.12
C GLU A 184 -1.93 1.24 25.08
N ALA A 185 -1.32 1.92 24.11
CA ALA A 185 0.11 1.96 23.89
C ALA A 185 0.60 3.40 23.91
N ASP A 186 1.77 3.63 24.47
CA ASP A 186 2.42 4.93 24.34
C ASP A 186 3.15 5.08 22.99
N GLY A 187 3.63 6.29 22.69
CA GLY A 187 4.27 6.57 21.40
C GLY A 187 5.57 5.79 21.15
N GLY A 188 6.22 5.28 22.20
CA GLY A 188 7.42 4.46 22.10
C GLY A 188 7.12 3.04 21.62
N ASP A 189 5.99 2.50 22.02
CA ASP A 189 5.55 1.16 21.62
C ASP A 189 5.17 1.11 20.14
N LEU A 190 4.60 2.20 19.62
CA LEU A 190 4.21 2.32 18.21
C LEU A 190 5.40 2.41 17.25
N ALA A 191 6.58 2.79 17.74
CA ALA A 191 7.78 2.90 16.91
C ALA A 191 8.33 1.54 16.44
N HIS A 192 7.84 0.45 16.99
CA HIS A 192 8.26 -0.93 16.68
C HIS A 192 7.20 -1.73 15.92
N SER A 193 6.03 -1.16 15.69
CA SER A 193 5.03 -1.75 14.82
C SER A 193 5.24 -1.30 13.38
N ASP A 194 4.74 -2.05 12.43
CA ASP A 194 4.84 -1.83 10.98
C ASP A 194 4.67 -0.37 10.52
#